data_61373783584ab7a8638794fc23fad151
#
_entry.id   61373783584ab7a8638794fc23fad151
#
_cell.length_a   1.000
_cell.length_b   1.000
_cell.length_c   1.000
_cell.angle_alpha   90.00
_cell.angle_beta   90.00
_cell.angle_gamma   90.00
#
_symmetry.space_group_name_H-M   'P 1'
#
loop_
_entity.id
_entity.type
_entity.pdbx_description
1 polymer ?
#
loop_
_entity_poly.entity_id
_entity_poly.type
_entity_poly.pdbx_seq_one_letter_code
_entity_poly.pdbx_strand_id
1 'polypeptide(L)'
;MKISRISVYQVDLPLEYPYWLSGGRLKFECLDATLVKIETDEGHVGWGEGTPWGHTYVPAHGPGIRAGIETMAPFIMGLDPRRVLNVERAMDLALPGHLYAKSPIDMACWDIAGQSAGVPIADLMGGGSRTPKPIASSVGAKTVEETREVMDRYRARGYGLSRWSAARPSITPAVSAASSSTFPPRSVLPW
;
A
#
# COMPACT_ATOMS: atom_id res chain seq x y z
N MET A 1 5.25 -26.70 -11.72
CA MET A 1 5.68 -25.67 -10.74
C MET A 1 4.63 -25.57 -9.66
N LYS A 2 5.03 -25.59 -8.40
CA LYS A 2 4.14 -25.50 -7.24
C LYS A 2 4.80 -24.64 -6.17
N ILE A 3 4.02 -23.87 -5.44
CA ILE A 3 4.48 -23.14 -4.26
C ILE A 3 4.92 -24.15 -3.21
N SER A 4 6.20 -24.14 -2.87
CA SER A 4 6.81 -25.06 -1.89
C SER A 4 7.06 -24.40 -0.54
N ARG A 5 7.21 -23.07 -0.53
CA ARG A 5 7.46 -22.29 0.69
C ARG A 5 7.00 -20.84 0.55
N ILE A 6 6.46 -20.32 1.63
CA ILE A 6 6.13 -18.88 1.79
C ILE A 6 6.85 -18.39 3.03
N SER A 7 7.66 -17.36 2.87
CA SER A 7 8.34 -16.67 3.98
C SER A 7 7.86 -15.23 4.06
N VAL A 8 7.59 -14.77 5.28
CA VAL A 8 7.10 -13.41 5.54
C VAL A 8 8.09 -12.71 6.45
N TYR A 9 8.50 -11.53 6.04
CA TYR A 9 9.47 -10.73 6.78
C TYR A 9 8.84 -9.38 7.14
N GLN A 10 9.09 -8.94 8.36
CA GLN A 10 8.88 -7.55 8.76
C GLN A 10 10.17 -6.79 8.55
N VAL A 11 10.07 -5.62 7.94
CA VAL A 11 11.20 -4.72 7.73
C VAL A 11 10.77 -3.30 8.08
N ASP A 12 11.51 -2.67 8.99
CA ASP A 12 11.33 -1.27 9.27
C ASP A 12 12.10 -0.45 8.22
N LEU A 13 11.38 0.38 7.45
CA LEU A 13 11.92 1.24 6.43
C LEU A 13 12.02 2.69 6.95
N PRO A 14 13.18 3.13 7.46
CA PRO A 14 13.35 4.50 7.88
C PRO A 14 13.28 5.43 6.67
N LEU A 15 12.52 6.51 6.80
CA LEU A 15 12.43 7.54 5.77
C LEU A 15 13.62 8.50 5.87
N GLU A 16 14.19 8.88 4.74
CA GLU A 16 15.28 9.89 4.66
C GLU A 16 14.84 11.22 5.30
N TYR A 17 13.55 11.55 5.13
CA TYR A 17 12.92 12.72 5.75
C TYR A 17 11.55 12.33 6.30
N PRO A 18 11.17 12.87 7.47
CA PRO A 18 9.83 12.67 7.99
C PRO A 18 8.76 13.10 6.98
N TYR A 19 7.76 12.26 6.78
CA TYR A 19 6.65 12.56 5.90
C TYR A 19 5.42 12.95 6.71
N TRP A 20 4.83 14.09 6.36
CA TRP A 20 3.67 14.63 7.05
C TRP A 20 2.41 14.52 6.20
N LEU A 21 1.33 14.04 6.79
CA LEU A 21 0.01 13.95 6.18
C LEU A 21 -1.04 14.70 6.98
N SER A 22 -2.21 14.91 6.35
CA SER A 22 -3.39 15.50 6.98
C SER A 22 -3.13 16.83 7.68
N GLY A 23 -2.37 17.72 7.03
CA GLY A 23 -2.05 19.03 7.57
C GLY A 23 -1.12 18.97 8.78
N GLY A 24 -0.19 18.03 8.81
CA GLY A 24 0.80 17.85 9.87
C GLY A 24 0.29 17.09 11.09
N ARG A 25 -0.92 16.52 11.04
CA ARG A 25 -1.46 15.71 12.14
C ARG A 25 -0.83 14.31 12.22
N LEU A 26 -0.39 13.78 11.08
CA LEU A 26 0.25 12.48 10.97
C LEU A 26 1.69 12.66 10.55
N LYS A 27 2.62 12.08 11.30
CA LYS A 27 4.05 12.09 11.02
C LYS A 27 4.52 10.66 10.86
N PHE A 28 5.21 10.37 9.76
CA PHE A 28 5.85 9.09 9.51
C PHE A 28 7.35 9.30 9.40
N GLU A 29 8.10 8.58 10.20
CA GLU A 29 9.59 8.55 10.20
C GLU A 29 10.10 7.19 9.77
N CYS A 30 9.24 6.17 9.91
CA CYS A 30 9.51 4.79 9.54
C CYS A 30 8.24 4.14 9.04
N LEU A 31 8.34 3.23 8.07
CA LEU A 31 7.22 2.43 7.56
C LEU A 31 7.43 0.97 7.95
N ASP A 32 6.37 0.32 8.46
CA ASP A 32 6.33 -1.11 8.73
C ASP A 32 6.01 -1.86 7.43
N ALA A 33 7.04 -2.32 6.74
CA ALA A 33 6.93 -3.09 5.51
C ALA A 33 6.81 -4.60 5.80
N THR A 34 5.97 -5.26 5.02
CA THR A 34 5.87 -6.72 4.99
C THR A 34 6.37 -7.21 3.64
N LEU A 35 7.48 -7.96 3.63
CA LEU A 35 7.99 -8.60 2.43
C LEU A 35 7.55 -10.06 2.41
N VAL A 36 7.07 -10.51 1.26
CA VAL A 36 6.69 -11.90 1.00
C VAL A 36 7.64 -12.51 0.00
N LYS A 37 8.22 -13.64 0.36
CA LYS A 37 9.03 -14.48 -0.54
C LYS A 37 8.27 -15.76 -0.80
N ILE A 38 8.02 -16.08 -2.06
CA ILE A 38 7.45 -17.37 -2.51
C ILE A 38 8.54 -18.15 -3.21
N GLU A 39 8.75 -19.39 -2.77
CA GLU A 39 9.69 -20.34 -3.39
C GLU A 39 8.88 -21.47 -4.03
N THR A 40 9.35 -21.97 -5.16
CA THR A 40 8.71 -23.07 -5.89
C THR A 40 9.54 -24.34 -5.87
N ASP A 41 8.91 -25.48 -6.12
CA ASP A 41 9.56 -26.78 -6.27
C ASP A 41 10.50 -26.87 -7.49
N GLU A 42 10.42 -25.91 -8.42
CA GLU A 42 11.30 -25.79 -9.59
C GLU A 42 12.41 -24.72 -9.41
N GLY A 43 12.54 -24.15 -8.21
CA GLY A 43 13.63 -23.23 -7.86
C GLY A 43 13.39 -21.77 -8.21
N HIS A 44 12.21 -21.40 -8.72
CA HIS A 44 11.85 -19.97 -8.91
C HIS A 44 11.53 -19.32 -7.57
N VAL A 45 11.91 -18.06 -7.45
CA VAL A 45 11.66 -17.24 -6.26
C VAL A 45 11.01 -15.93 -6.68
N GLY A 46 9.85 -15.65 -6.13
CA GLY A 46 9.14 -14.38 -6.35
C GLY A 46 9.04 -13.58 -5.07
N TRP A 47 9.01 -12.25 -5.23
CA TRP A 47 8.91 -11.30 -4.14
C TRP A 47 7.71 -10.37 -4.31
N GLY A 48 7.11 -10.02 -3.18
CA GLY A 48 6.07 -9.00 -3.10
C GLY A 48 6.16 -8.20 -1.81
N GLU A 49 5.56 -7.03 -1.80
CA GLU A 49 5.64 -6.09 -0.69
C GLU A 49 4.26 -5.52 -0.36
N GLY A 50 3.99 -5.37 0.95
CA GLY A 50 2.85 -4.64 1.49
C GLY A 50 3.33 -3.63 2.53
N THR A 51 3.28 -2.35 2.19
CA THR A 51 3.75 -1.26 3.06
C THR A 51 2.66 -0.20 3.22
N PRO A 52 1.74 -0.34 4.20
CA PRO A 52 0.73 0.67 4.47
C PRO A 52 1.33 1.92 5.11
N TRP A 53 0.66 3.07 4.92
CA TRP A 53 0.97 4.31 5.63
C TRP A 53 0.43 4.28 7.06
N GLY A 54 1.07 3.50 7.94
CA GLY A 54 0.61 3.28 9.31
C GLY A 54 -0.78 2.61 9.35
N HIS A 55 -1.57 2.95 10.37
CA HIS A 55 -2.90 2.35 10.62
C HIS A 55 -4.05 3.35 10.41
N THR A 56 -3.76 4.56 9.92
CA THR A 56 -4.74 5.67 9.91
C THR A 56 -5.06 6.18 8.51
N TYR A 57 -4.28 5.80 7.48
CA TYR A 57 -4.43 6.34 6.13
C TYR A 57 -5.33 5.47 5.26
N VAL A 58 -5.17 4.16 5.35
CA VAL A 58 -6.01 3.17 4.65
C VAL A 58 -6.47 2.13 5.67
N PRO A 59 -7.52 1.34 5.40
CA PRO A 59 -7.97 0.27 6.31
C PRO A 59 -7.01 -0.93 6.29
N ALA A 60 -5.74 -0.67 6.53
CA ALA A 60 -4.65 -1.65 6.51
C ALA A 60 -3.56 -1.25 7.51
N HIS A 61 -2.86 -2.23 8.05
CA HIS A 61 -1.68 -2.02 8.90
C HIS A 61 -0.76 -3.25 8.80
N GLY A 62 0.55 -3.08 9.05
CA GLY A 62 1.56 -4.12 8.89
C GLY A 62 1.21 -5.44 9.59
N PRO A 63 0.87 -5.46 10.91
CA PRO A 63 0.43 -6.68 11.58
C PRO A 63 -0.77 -7.36 10.92
N GLY A 64 -1.75 -6.61 10.43
CA GLY A 64 -2.92 -7.15 9.74
C GLY A 64 -2.57 -7.79 8.38
N ILE A 65 -1.58 -7.26 7.66
CA ILE A 65 -1.07 -7.89 6.44
C ILE A 65 -0.48 -9.25 6.79
N ARG A 66 0.41 -9.33 7.78
CA ARG A 66 1.07 -10.57 8.19
C ARG A 66 0.08 -11.63 8.69
N ALA A 67 -0.86 -11.26 9.53
CA ALA A 67 -1.92 -12.16 10.01
C ALA A 67 -2.81 -12.67 8.87
N GLY A 68 -3.16 -11.80 7.92
CA GLY A 68 -3.92 -12.19 6.73
C GLY A 68 -3.16 -13.18 5.85
N ILE A 69 -1.87 -12.98 5.64
CA ILE A 69 -1.01 -13.92 4.89
C ILE A 69 -0.93 -15.28 5.60
N GLU A 70 -0.73 -15.28 6.93
CA GLU A 70 -0.70 -16.51 7.73
C GLU A 70 -2.00 -17.32 7.59
N THR A 71 -3.14 -16.63 7.57
CA THR A 71 -4.46 -17.24 7.37
C THR A 71 -4.59 -17.87 5.98
N MET A 72 -4.08 -17.20 4.93
CA MET A 72 -4.25 -17.65 3.54
C MET A 72 -3.21 -18.67 3.10
N ALA A 73 -2.01 -18.66 3.69
CA ALA A 73 -0.88 -19.49 3.25
C ALA A 73 -1.22 -20.98 3.12
N PRO A 74 -1.93 -21.65 4.06
CA PRO A 74 -2.26 -23.07 3.93
C PRO A 74 -3.09 -23.42 2.69
N PHE A 75 -3.90 -22.47 2.19
CA PHE A 75 -4.80 -22.67 1.06
C PHE A 75 -4.13 -22.50 -0.30
N ILE A 76 -2.99 -21.83 -0.35
CA ILE A 76 -2.26 -21.56 -1.59
C ILE A 76 -0.99 -22.43 -1.73
N MET A 77 -0.55 -23.09 -0.66
CA MET A 77 0.56 -24.07 -0.74
C MET A 77 0.25 -25.15 -1.76
N GLY A 78 1.21 -25.49 -2.60
CA GLY A 78 1.10 -26.51 -3.63
C GLY A 78 0.37 -26.05 -4.91
N LEU A 79 -0.20 -24.84 -4.96
CA LEU A 79 -0.74 -24.28 -6.20
C LEU A 79 0.38 -23.82 -7.15
N ASP A 80 0.06 -23.75 -8.44
CA ASP A 80 0.96 -23.17 -9.44
C ASP A 80 0.88 -21.64 -9.41
N PRO A 81 1.94 -20.92 -8.99
CA PRO A 81 1.92 -19.46 -8.87
C PRO A 81 1.73 -18.72 -10.20
N ARG A 82 2.05 -19.38 -11.34
CA ARG A 82 1.81 -18.80 -12.68
C ARG A 82 0.31 -18.71 -13.01
N ARG A 83 -0.53 -19.48 -12.32
CA ARG A 83 -1.99 -19.43 -12.41
C ARG A 83 -2.53 -18.41 -11.39
N VAL A 84 -2.12 -17.15 -11.56
CA VAL A 84 -2.40 -16.07 -10.60
C VAL A 84 -3.86 -16.01 -10.19
N LEU A 85 -4.81 -16.11 -11.14
CA LEU A 85 -6.24 -16.12 -10.83
C LEU A 85 -6.69 -17.31 -9.97
N ASN A 86 -6.02 -18.46 -10.06
CA ASN A 86 -6.34 -19.60 -9.20
C ASN A 86 -5.84 -19.38 -7.77
N VAL A 87 -4.67 -18.76 -7.62
CA VAL A 87 -4.13 -18.34 -6.31
C VAL A 87 -5.04 -17.28 -5.70
N GLU A 88 -5.46 -16.28 -6.48
CA GLU A 88 -6.39 -15.24 -6.04
C GLU A 88 -7.72 -15.84 -5.53
N ARG A 89 -8.33 -16.75 -6.28
CA ARG A 89 -9.57 -17.44 -5.86
C ARG A 89 -9.37 -18.23 -4.56
N ALA A 90 -8.24 -18.90 -4.39
CA ALA A 90 -7.95 -19.63 -3.16
C ALA A 90 -7.81 -18.66 -1.98
N MET A 91 -7.16 -17.51 -2.18
CA MET A 91 -7.07 -16.46 -1.16
C MET A 91 -8.44 -15.85 -0.83
N ASP A 92 -9.32 -15.67 -1.83
CA ASP A 92 -10.67 -15.13 -1.63
C ASP A 92 -11.56 -16.08 -0.81
N LEU A 93 -11.42 -17.38 -1.04
CA LEU A 93 -12.14 -18.40 -0.26
C LEU A 93 -11.61 -18.50 1.18
N ALA A 94 -10.30 -18.34 1.37
CA ALA A 94 -9.67 -18.42 2.69
C ALA A 94 -9.95 -17.18 3.55
N LEU A 95 -9.93 -16.00 2.94
CA LEU A 95 -10.06 -14.71 3.62
C LEU A 95 -10.75 -13.69 2.70
N PRO A 96 -12.09 -13.56 2.75
CA PRO A 96 -12.82 -12.59 1.95
C PRO A 96 -12.37 -11.15 2.23
N GLY A 97 -12.25 -10.32 1.19
CA GLY A 97 -11.73 -8.96 1.32
C GLY A 97 -10.21 -8.92 1.55
N HIS A 98 -9.75 -8.10 2.46
CA HIS A 98 -8.32 -7.98 2.87
C HIS A 98 -7.33 -7.86 1.70
N LEU A 99 -7.67 -7.08 0.67
CA LEU A 99 -6.86 -6.93 -0.55
C LEU A 99 -5.41 -6.53 -0.26
N TYR A 100 -5.20 -5.73 0.79
CA TYR A 100 -3.86 -5.32 1.23
C TYR A 100 -2.99 -6.48 1.74
N ALA A 101 -3.59 -7.59 2.23
CA ALA A 101 -2.87 -8.79 2.62
C ALA A 101 -2.63 -9.74 1.44
N LYS A 102 -3.50 -9.70 0.42
CA LYS A 102 -3.40 -10.50 -0.81
C LYS A 102 -2.37 -9.93 -1.78
N SER A 103 -2.27 -8.61 -1.86
CA SER A 103 -1.40 -7.92 -2.80
C SER A 103 0.07 -8.38 -2.78
N PRO A 104 0.75 -8.54 -1.63
CA PRO A 104 2.13 -9.05 -1.63
C PRO A 104 2.28 -10.47 -2.19
N ILE A 105 1.28 -11.33 -1.97
CA ILE A 105 1.26 -12.69 -2.54
C ILE A 105 1.06 -12.63 -4.05
N ASP A 106 0.11 -11.82 -4.51
CA ASP A 106 -0.18 -11.59 -5.93
C ASP A 106 1.06 -11.08 -6.68
N MET A 107 1.74 -10.06 -6.14
CA MET A 107 2.99 -9.55 -6.70
C MET A 107 4.06 -10.63 -6.83
N ALA A 108 4.25 -11.46 -5.79
CA ALA A 108 5.22 -12.55 -5.82
C ALA A 108 4.86 -13.61 -6.86
N CYS A 109 3.58 -13.89 -7.08
CA CYS A 109 3.11 -14.79 -8.13
C CYS A 109 3.38 -14.23 -9.53
N TRP A 110 3.11 -12.94 -9.76
CA TRP A 110 3.43 -12.28 -11.03
C TRP A 110 4.94 -12.22 -11.29
N ASP A 111 5.75 -12.02 -10.26
CA ASP A 111 7.21 -12.04 -10.36
C ASP A 111 7.69 -13.43 -10.86
N ILE A 112 7.19 -14.53 -10.26
CA ILE A 112 7.47 -15.88 -10.71
C ILE A 112 6.97 -16.12 -12.15
N ALA A 113 5.79 -15.62 -12.49
CA ALA A 113 5.24 -15.78 -13.84
C ALA A 113 6.13 -15.11 -14.88
N GLY A 114 6.62 -13.89 -14.61
CA GLY A 114 7.57 -13.17 -15.47
C GLY A 114 8.89 -13.92 -15.63
N GLN A 115 9.50 -14.37 -14.52
CA GLN A 115 10.73 -15.15 -14.53
C GLN A 115 10.58 -16.45 -15.33
N SER A 116 9.49 -17.19 -15.10
CA SER A 116 9.20 -18.44 -15.81
C SER A 116 8.99 -18.25 -17.32
N ALA A 117 8.43 -17.10 -17.73
CA ALA A 117 8.23 -16.76 -19.13
C ALA A 117 9.46 -16.10 -19.77
N GLY A 118 10.47 -15.70 -18.96
CA GLY A 118 11.67 -15.00 -19.43
C GLY A 118 11.41 -13.58 -19.92
N VAL A 119 10.33 -12.93 -19.43
CA VAL A 119 9.94 -11.58 -19.82
C VAL A 119 9.60 -10.72 -18.59
N PRO A 120 9.75 -9.39 -18.68
CA PRO A 120 9.27 -8.48 -17.65
C PRO A 120 7.76 -8.61 -17.42
N ILE A 121 7.31 -8.41 -16.18
CA ILE A 121 5.88 -8.41 -15.83
C ILE A 121 5.10 -7.41 -16.69
N ALA A 122 5.69 -6.25 -16.99
CA ALA A 122 5.07 -5.24 -17.84
C ALA A 122 4.65 -5.80 -19.21
N ASP A 123 5.46 -6.69 -19.78
CA ASP A 123 5.17 -7.30 -21.08
C ASP A 123 4.02 -8.32 -20.98
N LEU A 124 3.92 -9.05 -19.86
CA LEU A 124 2.78 -9.93 -19.57
C LEU A 124 1.47 -9.15 -19.39
N MET A 125 1.55 -7.92 -18.92
CA MET A 125 0.40 -7.02 -18.69
C MET A 125 0.04 -6.16 -19.92
N GLY A 126 0.58 -6.45 -21.10
CA GLY A 126 0.26 -5.73 -22.34
C GLY A 126 1.33 -4.73 -22.80
N GLY A 127 2.49 -4.74 -22.16
CA GLY A 127 3.66 -3.95 -22.53
C GLY A 127 3.80 -2.63 -21.77
N GLY A 128 5.04 -2.26 -21.52
CA GLY A 128 5.41 -1.02 -20.84
C GLY A 128 5.58 0.15 -21.82
N SER A 129 5.25 1.37 -21.40
CA SER A 129 5.62 2.57 -22.12
C SER A 129 7.11 2.83 -21.97
N ARG A 130 7.84 2.93 -23.08
CA ARG A 130 9.26 3.32 -23.10
C ARG A 130 9.48 4.83 -23.01
N THR A 131 8.40 5.61 -23.08
CA THR A 131 8.49 7.07 -22.97
C THR A 131 8.60 7.47 -21.50
N PRO A 132 9.67 8.16 -21.09
CA PRO A 132 9.75 8.68 -19.72
C PRO A 132 8.55 9.57 -19.41
N LYS A 133 7.91 9.35 -18.28
CA LYS A 133 6.80 10.17 -17.81
C LYS A 133 7.27 11.07 -16.67
N PRO A 134 6.86 12.34 -16.64
CA PRO A 134 7.18 13.21 -15.52
C PRO A 134 6.56 12.65 -14.23
N ILE A 135 7.35 12.61 -13.17
CA ILE A 135 6.93 12.17 -11.85
C ILE A 135 6.54 13.41 -11.04
N ALA A 136 5.36 13.37 -10.44
CA ALA A 136 4.94 14.36 -9.46
C ALA A 136 5.52 14.02 -8.09
N SER A 137 6.09 15.00 -7.40
CA SER A 137 6.44 14.87 -5.99
C SER A 137 5.29 15.35 -5.10
N SER A 138 5.11 14.69 -3.95
CA SER A 138 4.16 15.13 -2.93
C SER A 138 4.91 15.92 -1.86
N VAL A 139 4.44 17.12 -1.56
CA VAL A 139 5.01 17.96 -0.52
C VAL A 139 4.08 17.96 0.68
N GLY A 140 4.50 17.29 1.76
CA GLY A 140 3.87 17.36 3.08
C GLY A 140 4.67 18.29 3.99
N ALA A 141 4.32 19.56 4.06
CA ALA A 141 5.02 20.53 4.90
C ALA A 141 4.02 21.28 5.78
N LYS A 142 4.51 21.85 6.89
CA LYS A 142 3.69 22.56 7.87
C LYS A 142 3.65 24.06 7.62
N THR A 143 4.78 24.66 7.27
CA THR A 143 4.95 26.09 7.04
C THR A 143 5.22 26.40 5.58
N VAL A 144 5.10 27.66 5.19
CA VAL A 144 5.43 28.13 3.84
C VAL A 144 6.93 27.97 3.56
N GLU A 145 7.74 28.23 4.54
CA GLU A 145 9.20 28.14 4.49
C GLU A 145 9.62 26.67 4.26
N GLU A 146 9.14 25.75 5.09
CA GLU A 146 9.38 24.30 4.92
C GLU A 146 8.89 23.80 3.55
N THR A 147 7.73 24.29 3.09
CA THR A 147 7.20 23.95 1.77
C THR A 147 8.16 24.38 0.66
N ARG A 148 8.68 25.60 0.74
CA ARG A 148 9.62 26.14 -0.25
C ARG A 148 10.91 25.33 -0.28
N GLU A 149 11.51 25.04 0.86
CA GLU A 149 12.73 24.24 0.96
C GLU A 149 12.57 22.85 0.35
N VAL A 150 11.44 22.17 0.65
CA VAL A 150 11.13 20.85 0.09
C VAL A 150 10.93 20.93 -1.42
N MET A 151 10.21 21.94 -1.91
CA MET A 151 10.00 22.14 -3.35
C MET A 151 11.32 22.40 -4.10
N ASP A 152 12.21 23.23 -3.54
CA ASP A 152 13.51 23.55 -4.14
C ASP A 152 14.39 22.29 -4.20
N ARG A 153 14.35 21.45 -3.16
CA ARG A 153 15.04 20.15 -3.14
C ARG A 153 14.54 19.23 -4.23
N TYR A 154 13.22 19.13 -4.43
CA TYR A 154 12.65 18.30 -5.50
C TYR A 154 12.99 18.84 -6.89
N ARG A 155 12.95 20.16 -7.09
CA ARG A 155 13.38 20.79 -8.34
C ARG A 155 14.84 20.50 -8.66
N ALA A 156 15.71 20.57 -7.65
CA ALA A 156 17.13 20.24 -7.80
C ALA A 156 17.34 18.77 -8.20
N ARG A 157 16.43 17.87 -7.83
CA ARG A 157 16.41 16.45 -8.25
C ARG A 157 15.72 16.20 -9.60
N GLY A 158 15.27 17.23 -10.30
CA GLY A 158 14.64 17.12 -11.62
C GLY A 158 13.14 16.84 -11.63
N TYR A 159 12.44 16.94 -10.50
CA TYR A 159 10.99 16.80 -10.47
C TYR A 159 10.31 18.04 -11.10
N GLY A 160 9.52 17.82 -12.16
CA GLY A 160 8.82 18.89 -12.89
C GLY A 160 7.48 19.30 -12.32
N LEU A 161 6.81 18.41 -11.58
CA LEU A 161 5.49 18.64 -10.99
C LEU A 161 5.55 18.39 -9.49
N SER A 162 4.92 19.29 -8.71
CA SER A 162 4.78 19.11 -7.27
C SER A 162 3.29 19.09 -6.92
N ARG A 163 2.82 18.04 -6.26
CA ARG A 163 1.50 18.01 -5.65
C ARG A 163 1.61 18.58 -4.23
N TRP A 164 0.98 19.70 -4.02
CA TRP A 164 0.91 20.33 -2.71
C TRP A 164 -0.27 19.80 -1.91
N SER A 165 -0.01 19.25 -0.72
CA SER A 165 -1.00 18.92 0.28
C SER A 165 -0.88 19.95 1.41
N ALA A 166 -1.43 21.17 1.15
CA ALA A 166 -1.47 22.19 2.18
C ALA A 166 -2.39 21.75 3.31
N ALA A 167 -1.96 21.97 4.56
CA ALA A 167 -2.90 22.17 5.65
C ALA A 167 -3.80 23.33 5.26
N ARG A 168 -5.11 23.12 5.15
CA ARG A 168 -6.03 24.24 5.20
C ARG A 168 -5.72 24.97 6.53
N PRO A 169 -5.46 26.27 6.52
CA PRO A 169 -5.47 27.01 7.78
C PRO A 169 -6.78 26.64 8.45
N SER A 170 -6.73 26.31 9.72
CA SER A 170 -7.94 26.09 10.53
C SER A 170 -8.72 27.40 10.48
N ILE A 171 -9.65 27.48 9.54
CA ILE A 171 -10.72 28.44 9.65
C ILE A 171 -11.53 27.89 10.81
N THR A 172 -11.26 28.38 12.00
CA THR A 172 -12.20 28.27 13.10
C THR A 172 -13.45 28.97 12.58
N PRO A 173 -14.55 28.28 12.26
CA PRO A 173 -15.77 28.99 11.98
C PRO A 173 -16.06 29.70 13.29
N ALA A 174 -16.18 31.01 13.24
CA ALA A 174 -16.90 31.73 14.29
C ALA A 174 -18.24 31.00 14.40
N VAL A 175 -18.43 30.24 15.46
CA VAL A 175 -19.69 29.59 15.77
C VAL A 175 -20.64 30.75 16.13
N SER A 176 -21.30 31.27 15.11
CA SER A 176 -22.54 32.01 15.31
C SER A 176 -23.51 31.02 15.94
N ALA A 177 -23.92 31.33 17.16
CA ALA A 177 -24.94 30.59 17.87
C ALA A 177 -26.22 30.59 17.01
N ALA A 178 -26.53 29.43 16.45
CA ALA A 178 -27.79 29.19 15.77
C ALA A 178 -28.29 27.80 16.17
N SER A 179 -29.31 27.80 17.01
CA SER A 179 -30.41 26.85 17.20
C SER A 179 -30.05 25.35 17.27
N SER A 180 -30.15 24.83 18.50
CA SER A 180 -30.31 23.42 18.82
C SER A 180 -31.48 22.78 18.05
N SER A 181 -31.20 21.95 17.06
CA SER A 181 -32.14 20.94 16.58
C SER A 181 -31.84 19.63 17.27
N THR A 182 -32.64 19.24 18.23
CA THR A 182 -32.65 17.92 18.85
C THR A 182 -33.17 16.90 17.85
N PHE A 183 -32.32 15.95 17.46
CA PHE A 183 -32.76 14.76 16.74
C PHE A 183 -33.33 13.75 17.76
N PRO A 184 -34.49 13.12 17.49
CA PRO A 184 -34.99 12.05 18.36
C PRO A 184 -34.09 10.80 18.25
N PRO A 185 -34.00 10.00 19.32
CA PRO A 185 -33.22 8.76 19.31
C PRO A 185 -33.82 7.79 18.28
N ARG A 186 -32.95 7.22 17.42
CA ARG A 186 -33.34 6.15 16.48
C ARG A 186 -33.76 4.92 17.31
N SER A 187 -34.98 4.47 17.10
CA SER A 187 -35.46 3.18 17.61
C SER A 187 -34.65 2.03 17.01
N VAL A 188 -34.03 1.24 17.86
CA VAL A 188 -33.37 0.00 17.51
C VAL A 188 -34.47 -1.00 17.16
N LEU A 189 -34.50 -1.47 15.93
CA LEU A 189 -35.34 -2.61 15.52
C LEU A 189 -34.69 -3.91 16.06
N PRO A 190 -35.47 -4.80 16.71
CA PRO A 190 -34.97 -6.10 17.09
C PRO A 190 -34.87 -7.01 15.86
N TRP A 191 -33.86 -7.86 15.86
CA TRP A 191 -33.61 -8.95 14.89
C TRP A 191 -34.68 -10.03 15.03
#